data_7e479e86d84d4d8e9d24c3e373bf727c
#
_entry.id   7e479e86d84d4d8e9d24c3e373bf727c
#
_cell.length_a   1.000
_cell.length_b   1.000
_cell.length_c   1.000
_cell.angle_alpha   90.00
_cell.angle_beta   90.00
_cell.angle_gamma   90.00
#
_symmetry.space_group_name_H-M   'P 1'
#
loop_
_entity.id
_entity.type
_entity.pdbx_description
1 polymer ?
#
loop_
_entity_poly.entity_id
_entity_poly.type
_entity_poly.pdbx_seq_one_letter_code
_entity_poly.pdbx_strand_id
1 'polypeptide(L)'
;YFRSRDLSFNNESTITYHPFFSSSSVFNIEDINIKILKDINFSKILTFRSIIKKINIKDKINFKSKKLNKNLIDDISFDVDLAYGRLVYAKKISISDNFLSCAGDVDLLKEYPVLNFDCSIKLKDKKKVLKKFNIKYKNKNEIFESKVEGSLNILNNRIYFRNITINKDYKASKEDLNYFKQSFESILFDKEFSKIFNFKKIREFILEIS
;
A
#
# COMPACT_ATOMS: atom_id res chain seq x y z
N TYR A 1 -8.54 -10.15 -22.01
CA TYR A 1 -7.66 -10.99 -21.22
C TYR A 1 -6.21 -10.82 -21.66
N PHE A 2 -5.32 -10.58 -20.71
CA PHE A 2 -3.88 -10.52 -20.93
C PHE A 2 -3.17 -11.61 -20.13
N ARG A 3 -2.19 -12.27 -20.75
CA ARG A 3 -1.34 -13.26 -20.08
C ARG A 3 0.09 -13.16 -20.56
N SER A 4 1.01 -13.03 -19.62
CA SER A 4 2.45 -13.13 -19.83
C SER A 4 3.05 -14.12 -18.81
N ARG A 5 4.37 -14.26 -18.83
CA ARG A 5 5.09 -15.07 -17.83
C ARG A 5 4.93 -14.53 -16.41
N ASP A 6 4.83 -13.23 -16.27
CA ASP A 6 4.92 -12.54 -14.96
C ASP A 6 3.62 -11.86 -14.54
N LEU A 7 2.62 -11.78 -15.41
CA LEU A 7 1.36 -11.09 -15.14
C LEU A 7 0.23 -11.69 -15.97
N SER A 8 -0.91 -11.96 -15.33
CA SER A 8 -2.17 -12.25 -16.02
C SER A 8 -3.33 -11.52 -15.41
N PHE A 9 -4.20 -10.94 -16.23
CA PHE A 9 -5.38 -10.20 -15.79
C PHE A 9 -6.48 -10.15 -16.84
N ASN A 10 -7.70 -9.94 -16.36
CA ASN A 10 -8.84 -9.48 -17.15
C ASN A 10 -9.00 -7.98 -16.95
N ASN A 11 -9.33 -7.28 -18.01
CA ASN A 11 -9.58 -5.83 -17.96
C ASN A 11 -10.87 -5.51 -18.71
N GLU A 12 -11.67 -4.64 -18.10
CA GLU A 12 -12.79 -3.93 -18.73
C GLU A 12 -12.50 -2.45 -18.62
N SER A 13 -12.49 -1.75 -19.76
CA SER A 13 -12.10 -0.33 -19.83
C SER A 13 -13.03 0.46 -20.72
N THR A 14 -13.37 1.66 -20.26
CA THR A 14 -14.01 2.70 -21.07
C THR A 14 -13.02 3.85 -21.25
N ILE A 15 -12.77 4.23 -22.50
CA ILE A 15 -11.83 5.30 -22.85
C ILE A 15 -12.57 6.39 -23.62
N THR A 16 -12.41 7.63 -23.21
CA THR A 16 -12.97 8.82 -23.85
C THR A 16 -11.83 9.76 -24.24
N TYR A 17 -11.84 10.23 -25.47
CA TYR A 17 -10.79 11.10 -26.03
C TYR A 17 -11.18 12.57 -26.09
N HIS A 18 -12.48 12.88 -26.14
CA HIS A 18 -13.00 14.24 -26.25
C HIS A 18 -13.97 14.57 -25.11
N PRO A 19 -13.96 15.82 -24.57
CA PRO A 19 -13.00 16.89 -24.90
C PRO A 19 -11.61 16.69 -24.30
N PHE A 20 -11.48 15.76 -23.28
CA PHE A 20 -10.22 15.44 -22.62
C PHE A 20 -10.07 13.92 -22.53
N PHE A 21 -8.81 13.45 -22.48
CA PHE A 21 -8.55 12.05 -22.28
C PHE A 21 -9.01 11.62 -20.87
N SER A 22 -9.92 10.65 -20.83
CA SER A 22 -10.29 9.98 -19.60
C SER A 22 -10.41 8.48 -19.81
N SER A 23 -10.04 7.70 -18.80
CA SER A 23 -10.26 6.26 -18.78
C SER A 23 -10.84 5.82 -17.45
N SER A 24 -11.69 4.80 -17.50
CA SER A 24 -12.18 4.10 -16.33
C SER A 24 -12.00 2.60 -16.56
N SER A 25 -11.28 1.94 -15.67
CA SER A 25 -10.92 0.53 -15.90
C SER A 25 -11.12 -0.30 -14.63
N VAL A 26 -11.49 -1.57 -14.84
CA VAL A 26 -11.48 -2.59 -13.79
C VAL A 26 -10.51 -3.69 -14.20
N PHE A 27 -9.48 -3.85 -13.41
CA PHE A 27 -8.47 -4.90 -13.56
C PHE A 27 -8.72 -6.01 -12.53
N ASN A 28 -8.91 -7.23 -13.00
CA ASN A 28 -8.96 -8.41 -12.15
C ASN A 28 -7.68 -9.22 -12.39
N ILE A 29 -6.71 -9.05 -11.51
CA ILE A 29 -5.40 -9.70 -11.60
C ILE A 29 -5.51 -11.11 -11.06
N GLU A 30 -5.13 -12.09 -11.86
CA GLU A 30 -5.13 -13.51 -11.52
C GLU A 30 -3.77 -14.00 -11.02
N ASP A 31 -2.70 -13.49 -11.62
CA ASP A 31 -1.32 -13.84 -11.24
C ASP A 31 -0.39 -12.65 -11.45
N ILE A 32 0.53 -12.44 -10.51
CA ILE A 32 1.54 -11.39 -10.58
C ILE A 32 2.85 -11.87 -9.95
N ASN A 33 3.94 -11.68 -10.67
CA ASN A 33 5.28 -11.88 -10.12
C ASN A 33 5.69 -10.58 -9.39
N ILE A 34 5.90 -10.67 -8.07
CA ILE A 34 6.31 -9.53 -7.24
C ILE A 34 7.58 -8.81 -7.76
N LYS A 35 8.41 -9.50 -8.55
CA LYS A 35 9.58 -8.88 -9.17
C LYS A 35 9.24 -7.67 -10.03
N ILE A 36 8.06 -7.65 -10.68
CA ILE A 36 7.57 -6.49 -11.45
C ILE A 36 7.50 -5.23 -10.57
N LEU A 37 7.12 -5.38 -9.30
CA LEU A 37 6.99 -4.25 -8.39
C LEU A 37 8.34 -3.63 -7.98
N LYS A 38 9.45 -4.37 -8.18
CA LYS A 38 10.80 -3.85 -7.90
C LYS A 38 11.26 -2.82 -8.91
N ASP A 39 10.70 -2.88 -10.12
CA ASP A 39 11.09 -2.01 -11.22
C ASP A 39 10.30 -0.69 -11.24
N ILE A 40 9.34 -0.53 -10.32
CA ILE A 40 8.60 0.73 -10.18
C ILE A 40 9.54 1.82 -9.69
N ASN A 41 9.77 2.80 -10.53
CA ASN A 41 10.57 3.97 -10.22
C ASN A 41 9.73 5.24 -10.29
N PHE A 42 9.41 5.79 -9.12
CA PHE A 42 8.59 7.00 -9.02
C PHE A 42 9.25 8.22 -9.68
N SER A 43 10.58 8.34 -9.64
CA SER A 43 11.28 9.43 -10.30
C SER A 43 11.04 9.42 -11.82
N LYS A 44 10.97 8.23 -12.44
CA LYS A 44 10.61 8.10 -13.86
C LYS A 44 9.15 8.52 -14.11
N ILE A 45 8.22 8.16 -13.23
CA ILE A 45 6.83 8.58 -13.36
C ILE A 45 6.71 10.11 -13.37
N LEU A 46 7.48 10.78 -12.51
CA LEU A 46 7.48 12.24 -12.41
C LEU A 46 8.07 12.96 -13.64
N THR A 47 8.84 12.28 -14.49
CA THR A 47 9.28 12.85 -15.78
C THR A 47 8.11 13.06 -16.74
N PHE A 48 7.00 12.34 -16.56
CA PHE A 48 5.79 12.46 -17.39
C PHE A 48 4.76 13.47 -16.89
N ARG A 49 5.15 14.46 -16.06
CA ARG A 49 4.24 15.48 -15.53
C ARG A 49 3.45 16.22 -16.59
N SER A 50 4.04 16.49 -17.75
CA SER A 50 3.36 17.14 -18.89
C SER A 50 2.17 16.33 -19.44
N ILE A 51 2.22 15.00 -19.30
CA ILE A 51 1.16 14.07 -19.67
C ILE A 51 0.18 13.93 -18.49
N ILE A 52 0.69 13.68 -17.28
CA ILE A 52 -0.08 13.45 -16.05
C ILE A 52 -1.09 14.56 -15.80
N LYS A 53 -0.73 15.84 -16.06
CA LYS A 53 -1.63 16.99 -15.89
C LYS A 53 -2.80 17.06 -16.90
N LYS A 54 -2.81 16.20 -17.93
CA LYS A 54 -3.81 16.22 -19.01
C LYS A 54 -4.70 14.98 -19.03
N ILE A 55 -4.49 14.03 -18.11
CA ILE A 55 -5.20 12.75 -18.08
C ILE A 55 -6.08 12.64 -16.86
N ASN A 56 -7.18 11.90 -17.06
CA ASN A 56 -8.10 11.48 -16.02
C ASN A 56 -8.19 9.96 -16.06
N ILE A 57 -7.89 9.30 -14.96
CA ILE A 57 -7.87 7.84 -14.86
C ILE A 57 -8.59 7.42 -13.58
N LYS A 58 -9.58 6.53 -13.72
CA LYS A 58 -10.27 5.88 -12.59
C LYS A 58 -10.12 4.39 -12.73
N ASP A 59 -9.19 3.83 -11.98
CA ASP A 59 -8.90 2.41 -12.06
C ASP A 59 -9.25 1.69 -10.75
N LYS A 60 -9.88 0.54 -10.89
CA LYS A 60 -10.09 -0.42 -9.82
C LYS A 60 -9.29 -1.67 -10.11
N ILE A 61 -8.39 -2.02 -9.20
CA ILE A 61 -7.54 -3.19 -9.32
C ILE A 61 -7.94 -4.17 -8.23
N ASN A 62 -8.46 -5.32 -8.63
CA ASN A 62 -8.79 -6.43 -7.75
C ASN A 62 -7.74 -7.53 -7.93
N PHE A 63 -7.30 -8.08 -6.84
CA PHE A 63 -6.36 -9.16 -6.83
C PHE A 63 -6.81 -10.24 -5.87
N LYS A 64 -7.09 -11.43 -6.39
CA LYS A 64 -7.41 -12.63 -5.62
C LYS A 64 -6.38 -13.69 -5.98
N SER A 65 -5.36 -13.85 -5.17
CA SER A 65 -4.30 -14.79 -5.49
C SER A 65 -4.36 -16.03 -4.65
N LYS A 66 -4.43 -17.17 -5.35
CA LYS A 66 -4.14 -18.48 -4.75
C LYS A 66 -2.62 -18.71 -4.60
N LYS A 67 -1.78 -17.92 -5.26
CA LYS A 67 -0.33 -18.12 -5.37
C LYS A 67 0.53 -17.09 -4.65
N LEU A 68 -0.01 -15.90 -4.32
CA LEU A 68 0.78 -14.86 -3.68
C LEU A 68 1.17 -15.25 -2.24
N ASN A 69 2.46 -15.34 -2.01
CA ASN A 69 3.04 -15.60 -0.69
C ASN A 69 2.40 -16.77 0.07
N LYS A 70 2.18 -17.92 -0.59
CA LYS A 70 1.70 -19.14 0.07
C LYS A 70 0.42 -18.90 0.89
N ASN A 71 -0.56 -18.23 0.33
CA ASN A 71 -1.84 -17.92 0.96
C ASN A 71 -1.76 -16.93 2.15
N LEU A 72 -0.79 -16.04 2.15
CA LEU A 72 -0.70 -14.99 3.18
C LEU A 72 -1.83 -13.98 3.05
N ILE A 73 -2.03 -13.45 1.84
CA ILE A 73 -3.03 -12.44 1.51
C ILE A 73 -4.18 -13.15 0.79
N ASP A 74 -5.40 -12.93 1.24
CA ASP A 74 -6.58 -13.53 0.64
C ASP A 74 -7.04 -12.72 -0.57
N ASP A 75 -7.16 -11.40 -0.40
CA ASP A 75 -7.47 -10.48 -1.49
C ASP A 75 -6.87 -9.08 -1.27
N ILE A 76 -6.73 -8.34 -2.37
CA ILE A 76 -6.38 -6.92 -2.37
C ILE A 76 -7.37 -6.22 -3.31
N SER A 77 -7.90 -5.09 -2.85
CA SER A 77 -8.61 -4.12 -3.68
C SER A 77 -7.86 -2.80 -3.61
N PHE A 78 -7.64 -2.18 -4.77
CA PHE A 78 -6.94 -0.92 -4.90
C PHE A 78 -7.68 -0.03 -5.89
N ASP A 79 -8.27 1.04 -5.40
CA ASP A 79 -8.98 2.05 -6.17
C ASP A 79 -8.04 3.24 -6.36
N VAL A 80 -7.92 3.73 -7.59
CA VAL A 80 -7.06 4.86 -7.98
C VAL A 80 -7.87 5.85 -8.79
N ASP A 81 -7.83 7.11 -8.40
CA ASP A 81 -8.37 8.24 -9.14
C ASP A 81 -7.23 9.24 -9.38
N LEU A 82 -6.77 9.33 -10.62
CA LEU A 82 -5.79 10.31 -11.05
C LEU A 82 -6.50 11.38 -11.90
N ALA A 83 -6.64 12.57 -11.35
CA ALA A 83 -7.26 13.71 -12.00
C ALA A 83 -6.28 14.87 -12.10
N TYR A 84 -5.85 15.19 -13.32
CA TYR A 84 -5.01 16.37 -13.62
C TYR A 84 -3.77 16.50 -12.71
N GLY A 85 -3.14 15.37 -12.42
CA GLY A 85 -1.92 15.31 -11.58
C GLY A 85 -2.16 15.03 -10.10
N ARG A 86 -3.38 15.17 -9.60
CA ARG A 86 -3.72 14.73 -8.25
C ARG A 86 -4.16 13.28 -8.28
N LEU A 87 -3.44 12.44 -7.56
CA LEU A 87 -3.77 11.03 -7.39
C LEU A 87 -4.38 10.82 -6.01
N VAL A 88 -5.57 10.25 -5.97
CA VAL A 88 -6.25 9.78 -4.75
C VAL A 88 -6.33 8.27 -4.82
N TYR A 89 -6.10 7.60 -3.71
CA TYR A 89 -6.18 6.15 -3.67
C TYR A 89 -6.89 5.63 -2.43
N ALA A 90 -7.49 4.46 -2.59
CA ALA A 90 -7.98 3.65 -1.48
C ALA A 90 -7.54 2.20 -1.69
N LYS A 91 -7.00 1.59 -0.65
CA LYS A 91 -6.46 0.23 -0.68
C LYS A 91 -7.04 -0.57 0.47
N LYS A 92 -7.47 -1.79 0.19
CA LYS A 92 -7.91 -2.75 1.19
C LYS A 92 -7.21 -4.08 0.97
N ILE A 93 -6.65 -4.64 2.03
CA ILE A 93 -6.02 -5.97 2.04
C ILE A 93 -6.75 -6.83 3.06
N SER A 94 -7.06 -8.05 2.68
CA SER A 94 -7.65 -9.07 3.55
C SER A 94 -6.63 -10.16 3.86
N ILE A 95 -6.53 -10.54 5.13
CA ILE A 95 -5.65 -11.61 5.62
C ILE A 95 -6.42 -12.41 6.67
N SER A 96 -6.95 -13.59 6.31
CA SER A 96 -7.69 -14.47 7.25
C SER A 96 -8.77 -13.74 8.05
N ASP A 97 -9.69 -13.08 7.35
CA ASP A 97 -10.80 -12.28 7.90
C ASP A 97 -10.36 -11.03 8.68
N ASN A 98 -9.09 -10.65 8.57
CA ASN A 98 -8.56 -9.41 9.11
C ASN A 98 -8.31 -8.41 7.98
N PHE A 99 -8.43 -7.11 8.28
CA PHE A 99 -8.40 -6.08 7.26
C PHE A 99 -7.35 -5.02 7.58
N LEU A 100 -6.62 -4.66 6.54
CA LEU A 100 -5.82 -3.46 6.47
C LEU A 100 -6.44 -2.56 5.39
N SER A 101 -6.84 -1.36 5.72
CA SER A 101 -7.30 -0.36 4.77
C SER A 101 -6.44 0.89 4.86
N CYS A 102 -6.06 1.44 3.73
CA CYS A 102 -5.34 2.71 3.64
C CYS A 102 -5.98 3.57 2.55
N ALA A 103 -6.14 4.86 2.83
CA ALA A 103 -6.53 5.84 1.84
C ALA A 103 -5.58 7.03 1.91
N GLY A 104 -5.48 7.78 0.83
CA GLY A 104 -4.63 8.94 0.79
C GLY A 104 -4.60 9.64 -0.55
N ASP A 105 -3.73 10.64 -0.65
CA ASP A 105 -3.58 11.43 -1.86
C ASP A 105 -2.14 11.89 -2.05
N VAL A 106 -1.79 12.21 -3.29
CA VAL A 106 -0.55 12.87 -3.65
C VAL A 106 -0.76 13.79 -4.85
N ASP A 107 -0.18 14.97 -4.78
CA ASP A 107 -0.07 15.88 -5.92
C ASP A 107 1.26 15.61 -6.66
N LEU A 108 1.16 14.94 -7.80
CA LEU A 108 2.32 14.53 -8.62
C LEU A 108 2.94 15.71 -9.40
N LEU A 109 2.28 16.88 -9.44
CA LEU A 109 2.80 18.06 -10.13
C LEU A 109 3.76 18.86 -9.25
N LYS A 110 3.73 18.65 -7.94
CA LYS A 110 4.66 19.30 -7.00
C LYS A 110 6.10 18.86 -7.27
N GLU A 111 7.03 19.77 -7.05
CA GLU A 111 8.47 19.48 -7.16
C GLU A 111 8.87 18.34 -6.21
N TYR A 112 8.35 18.37 -4.99
CA TYR A 112 8.55 17.34 -3.96
C TYR A 112 7.21 16.72 -3.59
N PRO A 113 6.76 15.69 -4.34
CA PRO A 113 5.46 15.06 -4.09
C PRO A 113 5.47 14.33 -2.75
N VAL A 114 4.45 14.61 -1.95
CA VAL A 114 4.24 13.98 -0.65
C VAL A 114 2.95 13.20 -0.69
N LEU A 115 3.05 11.89 -0.48
CA LEU A 115 1.91 10.99 -0.35
C LEU A 115 1.36 11.09 1.07
N ASN A 116 0.15 11.59 1.24
CA ASN A 116 -0.56 11.50 2.50
C ASN A 116 -1.21 10.13 2.63
N PHE A 117 -1.32 9.62 3.85
CA PHE A 117 -2.01 8.37 4.12
C PHE A 117 -2.74 8.38 5.46
N ASP A 118 -3.87 7.69 5.48
CA ASP A 118 -4.65 7.29 6.64
C ASP A 118 -4.91 5.79 6.53
N CYS A 119 -4.36 5.03 7.46
CA CYS A 119 -4.44 3.58 7.48
C CYS A 119 -5.15 3.09 8.72
N SER A 120 -6.01 2.09 8.56
CA SER A 120 -6.69 1.39 9.65
C SER A 120 -6.39 -0.10 9.56
N ILE A 121 -5.96 -0.68 10.67
CA ILE A 121 -5.70 -2.10 10.83
C ILE A 121 -6.73 -2.66 11.80
N LYS A 122 -7.46 -3.69 11.39
CA LYS A 122 -8.43 -4.40 12.23
C LYS A 122 -8.15 -5.88 12.21
N LEU A 123 -7.61 -6.39 13.31
CA LEU A 123 -7.32 -7.81 13.50
C LEU A 123 -8.31 -8.39 14.52
N LYS A 124 -9.23 -9.22 14.03
CA LYS A 124 -10.13 -10.01 14.88
C LYS A 124 -9.39 -11.17 15.53
N ASP A 125 -8.37 -11.69 14.83
CA ASP A 125 -7.51 -12.77 15.27
C ASP A 125 -6.05 -12.43 15.01
N LYS A 126 -5.44 -11.68 15.95
CA LYS A 126 -4.03 -11.29 15.93
C LYS A 126 -3.10 -12.51 15.83
N LYS A 127 -3.42 -13.59 16.57
CA LYS A 127 -2.63 -14.83 16.60
C LYS A 127 -2.57 -15.50 15.22
N LYS A 128 -3.70 -15.56 14.52
CA LYS A 128 -3.80 -16.16 13.18
C LYS A 128 -2.98 -15.38 12.15
N VAL A 129 -3.03 -14.04 12.21
CA VAL A 129 -2.22 -13.16 11.34
C VAL A 129 -0.75 -13.35 11.63
N LEU A 130 -0.31 -13.25 12.89
CA LEU A 130 1.09 -13.40 13.28
C LEU A 130 1.65 -14.78 12.90
N LYS A 131 0.83 -15.85 13.02
CA LYS A 131 1.21 -17.20 12.58
C LYS A 131 1.50 -17.23 11.07
N LYS A 132 0.76 -16.51 10.24
CA LYS A 132 1.05 -16.41 8.79
C LYS A 132 2.42 -15.76 8.52
N PHE A 133 2.88 -14.88 9.41
CA PHE A 133 4.22 -14.30 9.38
C PHE A 133 5.29 -15.16 10.07
N ASN A 134 4.97 -16.39 10.48
CA ASN A 134 5.84 -17.26 11.28
C ASN A 134 6.30 -16.59 12.60
N ILE A 135 5.44 -15.80 13.22
CA ILE A 135 5.67 -15.16 14.51
C ILE A 135 4.86 -15.94 15.57
N LYS A 136 5.55 -16.43 16.60
CA LYS A 136 4.92 -17.11 17.73
C LYS A 136 4.28 -16.07 18.65
N TYR A 137 3.00 -16.19 18.92
CA TYR A 137 2.25 -15.34 19.84
C TYR A 137 1.70 -16.19 20.99
N LYS A 138 2.13 -15.92 22.21
CA LYS A 138 1.81 -16.72 23.40
C LYS A 138 0.60 -16.19 24.19
N ASN A 139 0.24 -14.92 24.01
CA ASN A 139 -0.85 -14.29 24.76
C ASN A 139 -2.22 -14.73 24.24
N LYS A 140 -3.26 -14.44 25.03
CA LYS A 140 -4.65 -14.64 24.59
C LYS A 140 -4.90 -13.87 23.31
N ASN A 141 -5.77 -14.40 22.46
CA ASN A 141 -6.17 -13.72 21.25
C ASN A 141 -7.03 -12.53 21.62
N GLU A 142 -6.61 -11.34 21.23
CA GLU A 142 -7.30 -10.07 21.48
C GLU A 142 -7.58 -9.37 20.16
N ILE A 143 -8.69 -8.64 20.12
CA ILE A 143 -8.99 -7.75 19.01
C ILE A 143 -7.96 -6.63 19.02
N PHE A 144 -7.32 -6.42 17.88
CA PHE A 144 -6.36 -5.34 17.71
C PHE A 144 -6.88 -4.37 16.65
N GLU A 145 -7.04 -3.12 17.04
CA GLU A 145 -7.38 -2.03 16.14
C GLU A 145 -6.28 -0.97 16.21
N SER A 146 -5.80 -0.51 15.07
CA SER A 146 -4.86 0.60 15.00
C SER A 146 -5.23 1.55 13.88
N LYS A 147 -5.03 2.85 14.12
CA LYS A 147 -5.07 3.88 13.08
C LYS A 147 -3.71 4.54 12.99
N VAL A 148 -3.25 4.74 11.77
CA VAL A 148 -1.93 5.31 11.48
C VAL A 148 -2.10 6.39 10.41
N GLU A 149 -1.83 7.62 10.77
CA GLU A 149 -1.88 8.77 9.87
C GLU A 149 -0.48 9.33 9.66
N GLY A 150 -0.19 9.72 8.43
CA GLY A 150 1.12 10.26 8.14
C GLY A 150 1.29 10.72 6.71
N SER A 151 2.54 10.91 6.35
CA SER A 151 2.93 11.28 5.00
C SER A 151 4.27 10.65 4.62
N LEU A 152 4.48 10.44 3.33
CA LEU A 152 5.68 9.87 2.75
C LEU A 152 6.19 10.77 1.63
N ASN A 153 7.42 11.26 1.75
CA ASN A 153 8.10 11.85 0.61
C ASN A 153 8.59 10.72 -0.29
N ILE A 154 7.99 10.63 -1.49
CA ILE A 154 8.21 9.50 -2.40
C ILE A 154 9.56 9.55 -3.14
N LEU A 155 10.26 10.70 -3.15
CA LEU A 155 11.57 10.84 -3.81
C LEU A 155 12.72 10.41 -2.92
N ASN A 156 12.65 10.72 -1.62
CA ASN A 156 13.72 10.42 -0.68
C ASN A 156 13.38 9.32 0.32
N ASN A 157 12.20 8.69 0.17
CA ASN A 157 11.72 7.61 1.04
C ASN A 157 11.69 7.98 2.54
N ARG A 158 11.32 9.25 2.84
CA ARG A 158 11.18 9.71 4.21
C ARG A 158 9.72 9.69 4.63
N ILE A 159 9.45 8.97 5.73
CA ILE A 159 8.10 8.88 6.32
C ILE A 159 7.98 9.84 7.51
N TYR A 160 6.79 10.38 7.68
CA TYR A 160 6.40 11.16 8.85
C TYR A 160 5.07 10.65 9.38
N PHE A 161 5.06 10.13 10.59
CA PHE A 161 3.84 9.75 11.29
C PHE A 161 3.29 10.96 12.05
N ARG A 162 2.03 11.31 11.80
CA ARG A 162 1.31 12.37 12.50
C ARG A 162 0.60 11.85 13.74
N ASN A 163 0.02 10.67 13.62
CA ASN A 163 -0.77 10.06 14.67
C ASN A 163 -0.74 8.54 14.54
N ILE A 164 -0.59 7.85 15.67
CA ILE A 164 -0.76 6.40 15.79
C ILE A 164 -1.60 6.17 17.03
N THR A 165 -2.72 5.45 16.87
CA THR A 165 -3.57 5.03 17.98
C THR A 165 -3.77 3.52 17.93
N ILE A 166 -3.82 2.88 19.10
CA ILE A 166 -4.03 1.43 19.25
C ILE A 166 -5.15 1.21 20.26
N ASN A 167 -6.15 0.39 19.89
CA ASN A 167 -7.29 -0.04 20.72
C ASN A 167 -8.06 1.09 21.41
N LYS A 168 -8.02 2.32 20.87
CA LYS A 168 -8.57 3.55 21.45
C LYS A 168 -7.90 4.03 22.74
N ASP A 169 -7.13 3.19 23.41
CA ASP A 169 -6.56 3.47 24.73
C ASP A 169 -5.14 4.03 24.65
N TYR A 170 -4.38 3.64 23.63
CA TYR A 170 -3.03 4.12 23.42
C TYR A 170 -2.96 5.13 22.28
N LYS A 171 -2.33 6.26 22.55
CA LYS A 171 -1.95 7.26 21.55
C LYS A 171 -0.44 7.48 21.64
N ALA A 172 0.24 7.30 20.53
CA ALA A 172 1.69 7.42 20.45
C ALA A 172 2.18 8.81 20.87
N SER A 173 3.18 8.87 21.73
CA SER A 173 3.93 10.06 22.08
C SER A 173 4.81 10.54 20.92
N LYS A 174 5.47 11.68 21.06
CA LYS A 174 6.45 12.14 20.04
C LYS A 174 7.64 11.21 19.93
N GLU A 175 8.09 10.67 21.07
CA GLU A 175 9.17 9.68 21.13
C GLU A 175 8.78 8.40 20.41
N ASP A 176 7.57 7.88 20.65
CA ASP A 176 7.06 6.69 19.98
C ASP A 176 6.96 6.90 18.46
N LEU A 177 6.40 8.04 18.01
CA LEU A 177 6.30 8.37 16.59
C LEU A 177 7.68 8.42 15.92
N ASN A 178 8.70 8.94 16.63
CA ASN A 178 10.07 8.97 16.11
C ASN A 178 10.69 7.58 16.07
N TYR A 179 10.47 6.75 17.08
CA TYR A 179 10.89 5.35 17.11
C TYR A 179 10.29 4.56 15.95
N PHE A 180 8.96 4.62 15.76
CA PHE A 180 8.29 3.96 14.64
C PHE A 180 8.80 4.45 13.29
N LYS A 181 9.07 5.74 13.14
CA LYS A 181 9.68 6.31 11.94
C LYS A 181 11.06 5.68 11.67
N GLN A 182 11.94 5.68 12.67
CA GLN A 182 13.29 5.15 12.51
C GLN A 182 13.27 3.66 12.18
N SER A 183 12.48 2.86 12.89
CA SER A 183 12.31 1.42 12.63
C SER A 183 11.74 1.17 11.24
N PHE A 184 10.75 1.95 10.81
CA PHE A 184 10.15 1.82 9.49
C PHE A 184 11.16 2.15 8.38
N GLU A 185 11.86 3.28 8.49
CA GLU A 185 12.85 3.72 7.49
C GLU A 185 14.03 2.75 7.40
N SER A 186 14.56 2.28 8.54
CA SER A 186 15.72 1.38 8.56
C SER A 186 15.41 -0.02 8.03
N ILE A 187 14.23 -0.55 8.32
CA ILE A 187 13.88 -1.92 7.96
C ILE A 187 13.22 -1.99 6.59
N LEU A 188 12.26 -1.11 6.31
CA LEU A 188 11.42 -1.19 5.12
C LEU A 188 11.88 -0.32 3.96
N PHE A 189 12.57 0.80 4.23
CA PHE A 189 13.07 1.71 3.20
C PHE A 189 14.60 1.68 3.01
N ASP A 190 15.29 0.75 3.64
CA ASP A 190 16.73 0.60 3.44
C ASP A 190 17.09 0.53 1.94
N LYS A 191 17.37 1.70 1.35
CA LYS A 191 17.80 1.99 -0.04
C LYS A 191 16.76 1.87 -1.16
N GLU A 192 15.65 1.14 -1.00
CA GLU A 192 14.68 0.91 -2.09
C GLU A 192 13.25 0.84 -1.60
N PHE A 193 12.34 1.63 -2.23
CA PHE A 193 10.89 1.56 -1.95
C PHE A 193 10.29 0.15 -2.12
N SER A 194 10.83 -0.63 -3.05
CA SER A 194 10.35 -1.98 -3.33
C SER A 194 10.47 -2.96 -2.15
N LYS A 195 11.30 -2.64 -1.16
CA LYS A 195 11.48 -3.49 0.03
C LYS A 195 10.26 -3.56 0.94
N ILE A 196 9.33 -2.61 0.85
CA ILE A 196 8.04 -2.69 1.55
C ILE A 196 7.21 -3.91 1.13
N PHE A 197 7.49 -4.48 -0.04
CA PHE A 197 6.87 -5.72 -0.52
C PHE A 197 7.66 -6.98 -0.12
N ASN A 198 8.79 -6.81 0.55
CA ASN A 198 9.61 -7.93 1.02
C ASN A 198 9.04 -8.49 2.33
N PHE A 199 8.47 -9.67 2.23
CA PHE A 199 7.83 -10.35 3.36
C PHE A 199 8.75 -10.56 4.58
N LYS A 200 10.01 -10.83 4.34
CA LYS A 200 11.01 -10.99 5.42
C LYS A 200 11.22 -9.67 6.17
N LYS A 201 11.29 -8.56 5.44
CA LYS A 201 11.42 -7.22 6.02
C LYS A 201 10.17 -6.78 6.78
N ILE A 202 8.98 -7.08 6.26
CA ILE A 202 7.72 -6.84 6.98
C ILE A 202 7.71 -7.63 8.30
N ARG A 203 8.14 -8.89 8.27
CA ARG A 203 8.24 -9.71 9.48
C ARG A 203 9.23 -9.12 10.49
N GLU A 204 10.42 -8.69 10.03
CA GLU A 204 11.43 -8.03 10.88
C GLU A 204 10.84 -6.78 11.54
N PHE A 205 10.14 -5.94 10.76
CA PHE A 205 9.49 -4.74 11.29
C PHE A 205 8.41 -5.07 12.33
N ILE A 206 7.55 -6.07 12.08
CA ILE A 206 6.53 -6.50 13.05
C ILE A 206 7.20 -6.96 14.36
N LEU A 207 8.30 -7.70 14.29
CA LEU A 207 9.03 -8.16 15.47
C LEU A 207 9.68 -7.02 16.26
N GLU A 208 10.15 -5.98 15.55
CA GLU A 208 10.77 -4.81 16.16
C GLU A 208 9.79 -3.98 16.98
N ILE A 209 8.53 -3.85 16.49
CA ILE A 209 7.51 -3.02 17.13
C ILE A 209 6.55 -3.80 18.06
N SER A 210 6.77 -5.11 18.24
CA SER A 210 5.92 -6.00 19.07
C SER A 210 6.45 -6.16 20.46
#